data_3202222d85108f00a8ee72e0e624d633
#
_entry.id   3202222d85108f00a8ee72e0e624d633
#
_cell.length_a   1.000
_cell.length_b   1.000
_cell.length_c   1.000
_cell.angle_alpha   90.00
_cell.angle_beta   90.00
_cell.angle_gamma   90.00
#
_symmetry.space_group_name_H-M   'P 1'
#
loop_
_entity.id
_entity.type
_entity.pdbx_description
1 polymer ?
#
loop_
_entity_poly.entity_id
_entity_poly.type
_entity_poly.pdbx_seq_one_letter_code
_entity_poly.pdbx_strand_id
1 'polypeptide(L)'
;MESRLQELNDALESGAFIQVRHMLNHTLKPAHTAHLLESSPPRERDILWNLIDAENEGEVLQHLNDDIQSDFLKSMDMEELLQATENLDTDNLADILQQLPKTVLREVLHRMDQQDRERVEDVLQYPEDTAGGLMNTDIISVRPDITVDTVLRYLRRHDEMPDTTDNIFVVTRKDRYIGLLPITKMLVSDPHLEVREIMDTESEAINADLHDSEVANLFERHDWVSAPVVNKEGRILGRITIDDVVDVIREDADHSLMRMAGLDEDEDTFAPVLKTSKRRAVWLGINLLTALLASFMIGLFQDTIEQVVAL
;
A
#
# COMPACT_ATOMS: atom_id res chain seq x y z
N MET A 1 1.19 -23.62 4.70
CA MET A 1 1.88 -22.46 5.29
C MET A 1 2.59 -22.85 6.57
N GLU A 2 1.92 -23.30 7.63
CA GLU A 2 2.52 -23.73 8.91
C GLU A 2 3.71 -24.71 8.76
N SER A 3 3.63 -25.69 7.85
CA SER A 3 4.70 -26.65 7.58
C SER A 3 6.00 -26.00 7.08
N ARG A 4 5.92 -24.95 6.24
CA ARG A 4 7.10 -24.24 5.70
C ARG A 4 7.75 -23.33 6.72
N LEU A 5 6.95 -22.66 7.55
CA LEU A 5 7.45 -21.87 8.67
C LEU A 5 8.13 -22.74 9.73
N GLN A 6 7.61 -23.94 9.93
CA GLN A 6 8.20 -24.92 10.85
C GLN A 6 9.54 -25.45 10.33
N GLU A 7 9.64 -25.77 9.03
CA GLU A 7 10.90 -26.14 8.37
C GLU A 7 11.95 -25.04 8.43
N LEU A 8 11.52 -23.77 8.31
CA LEU A 8 12.41 -22.61 8.41
C LEU A 8 12.93 -22.42 9.84
N ASN A 9 12.07 -22.54 10.86
CA ASN A 9 12.50 -22.49 12.26
C ASN A 9 13.50 -23.61 12.59
N ASP A 10 13.24 -24.83 12.13
CA ASP A 10 14.13 -25.96 12.32
C ASP A 10 15.49 -25.72 11.61
N ALA A 11 15.47 -25.09 10.43
CA ALA A 11 16.68 -24.71 9.69
C ALA A 11 17.48 -23.61 10.40
N LEU A 12 16.80 -22.62 10.98
CA LEU A 12 17.41 -21.55 11.79
C LEU A 12 18.05 -22.12 13.05
N GLU A 13 17.36 -22.97 13.81
CA GLU A 13 17.88 -23.61 15.01
C GLU A 13 19.07 -24.52 14.71
N SER A 14 19.06 -25.21 13.57
CA SER A 14 20.17 -26.08 13.14
C SER A 14 21.35 -25.34 12.54
N GLY A 15 21.24 -24.01 12.29
CA GLY A 15 22.26 -23.19 11.64
C GLY A 15 22.41 -23.45 10.14
N ALA A 16 21.37 -23.98 9.48
CA ALA A 16 21.39 -24.29 8.05
C ALA A 16 21.09 -23.03 7.20
N PHE A 17 21.91 -21.99 7.32
CA PHE A 17 21.69 -20.68 6.67
C PHE A 17 21.54 -20.75 5.14
N ILE A 18 22.16 -21.73 4.46
CA ILE A 18 21.99 -21.91 3.01
C ILE A 18 20.55 -22.28 2.68
N GLN A 19 19.94 -23.16 3.50
CA GLN A 19 18.55 -23.56 3.33
C GLN A 19 17.60 -22.41 3.65
N VAL A 20 17.87 -21.66 4.73
CA VAL A 20 17.11 -20.46 5.10
C VAL A 20 17.13 -19.43 3.96
N ARG A 21 18.30 -19.11 3.42
CA ARG A 21 18.47 -18.19 2.29
C ARG A 21 17.66 -18.66 1.07
N HIS A 22 17.74 -19.94 0.73
CA HIS A 22 16.97 -20.48 -0.39
C HIS A 22 15.45 -20.38 -0.16
N MET A 23 15.00 -20.59 1.07
CA MET A 23 13.57 -20.47 1.40
C MET A 23 13.09 -19.02 1.33
N LEU A 24 13.85 -18.07 1.85
CA LEU A 24 13.50 -16.64 1.83
C LEU A 24 13.40 -16.08 0.40
N ASN A 25 14.32 -16.49 -0.49
CA ASN A 25 14.43 -15.89 -1.83
C ASN A 25 13.64 -16.63 -2.92
N HIS A 26 13.28 -17.91 -2.73
CA HIS A 26 12.67 -18.71 -3.80
C HIS A 26 11.42 -19.50 -3.39
N THR A 27 11.15 -19.66 -2.09
CA THR A 27 10.06 -20.53 -1.63
C THR A 27 8.94 -19.75 -0.97
N LEU A 28 9.28 -18.76 -0.16
CA LEU A 28 8.34 -17.88 0.51
C LEU A 28 7.95 -16.73 -0.44
N LYS A 29 6.74 -16.24 -0.28
CA LYS A 29 6.34 -14.97 -0.93
C LYS A 29 6.86 -13.80 -0.09
N PRO A 30 7.11 -12.63 -0.68
CA PRO A 30 7.59 -11.44 0.03
C PRO A 30 6.76 -11.09 1.28
N ALA A 31 5.44 -11.10 1.17
CA ALA A 31 4.54 -10.88 2.33
C ALA A 31 4.73 -11.88 3.47
N HIS A 32 5.09 -13.14 3.19
CA HIS A 32 5.37 -14.12 4.25
C HIS A 32 6.75 -13.91 4.89
N THR A 33 7.70 -13.44 4.09
CA THR A 33 9.04 -13.07 4.57
C THR A 33 8.95 -11.85 5.47
N ALA A 34 8.17 -10.83 5.08
CA ALA A 34 7.90 -9.66 5.91
C ALA A 34 7.27 -10.06 7.26
N HIS A 35 6.21 -10.86 7.25
CA HIS A 35 5.58 -11.32 8.49
C HIS A 35 6.52 -12.13 9.38
N LEU A 36 7.44 -12.91 8.80
CA LEU A 36 8.48 -13.61 9.56
C LEU A 36 9.43 -12.62 10.24
N LEU A 37 9.88 -11.58 9.52
CA LEU A 37 10.74 -10.54 10.06
C LEU A 37 10.06 -9.79 11.22
N GLU A 38 8.79 -9.43 11.07
CA GLU A 38 7.98 -8.78 12.11
C GLU A 38 7.83 -9.64 13.36
N SER A 39 7.68 -10.95 13.17
CA SER A 39 7.53 -11.91 14.26
C SER A 39 8.86 -12.30 14.92
N SER A 40 9.99 -11.83 14.39
CA SER A 40 11.32 -12.17 14.87
C SER A 40 11.90 -11.09 15.78
N PRO A 41 12.64 -11.47 16.87
CA PRO A 41 13.39 -10.50 17.66
C PRO A 41 14.41 -9.72 16.83
N PRO A 42 14.75 -8.45 17.18
CA PRO A 42 15.59 -7.58 16.34
C PRO A 42 16.91 -8.21 15.86
N ARG A 43 17.60 -8.96 16.72
CA ARG A 43 18.88 -9.64 16.34
C ARG A 43 18.69 -10.74 15.29
N GLU A 44 17.62 -11.50 15.40
CA GLU A 44 17.29 -12.56 14.45
C GLU A 44 16.77 -11.95 13.14
N ARG A 45 16.01 -10.89 13.24
CA ARG A 45 15.51 -10.08 12.12
C ARG A 45 16.67 -9.56 11.26
N ASP A 46 17.70 -8.99 11.87
CA ASP A 46 18.90 -8.51 11.15
C ASP A 46 19.62 -9.65 10.42
N ILE A 47 19.70 -10.84 11.04
CA ILE A 47 20.31 -12.02 10.40
C ILE A 47 19.47 -12.47 9.21
N LEU A 48 18.16 -12.54 9.35
CA LEU A 48 17.23 -12.94 8.29
C LEU A 48 17.27 -11.95 7.14
N TRP A 49 17.28 -10.64 7.43
CA TRP A 49 17.38 -9.58 6.44
C TRP A 49 18.62 -9.73 5.57
N ASN A 50 19.77 -9.93 6.18
CA ASN A 50 21.05 -10.15 5.47
C ASN A 50 21.10 -11.44 4.62
N LEU A 51 20.10 -12.31 4.71
CA LEU A 51 19.97 -13.51 3.87
C LEU A 51 19.02 -13.31 2.70
N ILE A 52 18.31 -12.19 2.64
CA ILE A 52 17.47 -11.82 1.49
C ILE A 52 18.38 -11.31 0.38
N ASP A 53 18.12 -11.69 -0.85
CA ASP A 53 18.84 -11.20 -2.01
C ASP A 53 18.34 -9.78 -2.35
N ALA A 54 19.24 -8.88 -2.74
CA ALA A 54 18.92 -7.47 -2.96
C ALA A 54 17.76 -7.24 -3.95
N GLU A 55 17.57 -8.15 -4.90
CA GLU A 55 16.46 -8.14 -5.86
C GLU A 55 15.08 -8.33 -5.20
N ASN A 56 15.02 -8.97 -4.03
CA ASN A 56 13.79 -9.28 -3.30
C ASN A 56 13.54 -8.32 -2.11
N GLU A 57 14.55 -7.53 -1.72
CA GLU A 57 14.45 -6.64 -0.55
C GLU A 57 13.32 -5.62 -0.70
N GLY A 58 13.16 -5.04 -1.88
CA GLY A 58 12.10 -4.06 -2.16
C GLY A 58 10.70 -4.64 -1.96
N GLU A 59 10.45 -5.81 -2.55
CA GLU A 59 9.15 -6.49 -2.41
C GLU A 59 8.88 -6.93 -0.96
N VAL A 60 9.90 -7.16 -0.15
CA VAL A 60 9.72 -7.47 1.27
C VAL A 60 9.45 -6.20 2.07
N LEU A 61 10.18 -5.10 1.76
CA LEU A 61 10.02 -3.80 2.42
C LEU A 61 8.59 -3.29 2.36
N GLN A 62 7.93 -3.35 1.21
CA GLN A 62 6.55 -2.85 1.04
C GLN A 62 5.52 -3.55 1.93
N HIS A 63 5.82 -4.75 2.42
CA HIS A 63 4.93 -5.52 3.28
C HIS A 63 5.28 -5.43 4.78
N LEU A 64 6.32 -4.67 5.15
CA LEU A 64 6.71 -4.46 6.54
C LEU A 64 5.93 -3.29 7.15
N ASN A 65 5.68 -3.36 8.47
CA ASN A 65 5.16 -2.21 9.18
C ASN A 65 6.18 -1.05 9.22
N ASP A 66 5.69 0.17 9.35
CA ASP A 66 6.45 1.41 9.22
C ASP A 66 7.67 1.51 10.15
N ASP A 67 7.54 1.11 11.42
CA ASP A 67 8.64 1.16 12.38
C ASP A 67 9.82 0.26 11.92
N ILE A 68 9.53 -0.97 11.45
CA ILE A 68 10.55 -1.93 11.00
C ILE A 68 11.11 -1.53 9.62
N GLN A 69 10.24 -1.14 8.70
CA GLN A 69 10.62 -0.65 7.37
C GLN A 69 11.57 0.53 7.50
N SER A 70 11.21 1.54 8.30
CA SER A 70 12.03 2.72 8.57
C SER A 70 13.39 2.38 9.20
N ASP A 71 13.48 1.35 10.03
CA ASP A 71 14.73 0.93 10.63
C ASP A 71 15.66 0.28 9.59
N PHE A 72 15.14 -0.55 8.70
CA PHE A 72 15.90 -1.11 7.58
C PHE A 72 16.34 -0.01 6.60
N LEU A 73 15.44 0.87 6.17
CA LEU A 73 15.75 1.97 5.27
C LEU A 73 16.85 2.89 5.81
N LYS A 74 16.91 3.11 7.13
CA LYS A 74 17.98 3.90 7.77
C LYS A 74 19.32 3.17 7.79
N SER A 75 19.34 1.84 7.74
CA SER A 75 20.55 1.02 7.77
C SER A 75 21.13 0.77 6.37
N MET A 76 20.32 0.86 5.33
CA MET A 76 20.70 0.65 3.93
C MET A 76 21.65 1.77 3.44
N ASP A 77 22.63 1.37 2.65
CA ASP A 77 23.42 2.34 1.90
C ASP A 77 22.68 2.77 0.60
N MET A 78 23.25 3.74 -0.11
CA MET A 78 22.61 4.30 -1.32
C MET A 78 22.50 3.28 -2.45
N GLU A 79 23.40 2.32 -2.54
CA GLU A 79 23.42 1.32 -3.61
C GLU A 79 22.37 0.22 -3.33
N GLU A 80 22.25 -0.17 -2.06
CA GLU A 80 21.19 -1.06 -1.57
C GLU A 80 19.79 -0.44 -1.77
N LEU A 81 19.62 0.83 -1.41
CA LEU A 81 18.34 1.55 -1.63
C LEU A 81 17.94 1.57 -3.11
N LEU A 82 18.89 1.86 -4.02
CA LEU A 82 18.59 1.87 -5.45
C LEU A 82 18.21 0.48 -5.97
N GLN A 83 18.90 -0.57 -5.53
CA GLN A 83 18.56 -1.95 -5.92
C GLN A 83 17.20 -2.36 -5.38
N ALA A 84 16.90 -2.05 -4.13
CA ALA A 84 15.62 -2.36 -3.51
C ALA A 84 14.43 -1.63 -4.19
N THR A 85 14.68 -0.48 -4.81
CA THR A 85 13.64 0.33 -5.48
C THR A 85 13.46 0.02 -6.97
N GLU A 86 14.33 -0.79 -7.59
CA GLU A 86 14.41 -0.94 -9.06
C GLU A 86 13.18 -1.65 -9.67
N ASN A 87 12.51 -2.53 -8.93
CA ASN A 87 11.41 -3.36 -9.45
C ASN A 87 10.06 -3.12 -8.75
N LEU A 88 9.94 -2.05 -7.98
CA LEU A 88 8.69 -1.73 -7.27
C LEU A 88 7.71 -0.99 -8.17
N ASP A 89 6.42 -1.21 -7.94
CA ASP A 89 5.37 -0.38 -8.48
C ASP A 89 5.51 1.08 -8.02
N THR A 90 5.00 2.00 -8.81
CA THR A 90 5.26 3.45 -8.59
C THR A 90 4.71 3.95 -7.26
N ASP A 91 3.55 3.47 -6.83
CA ASP A 91 2.90 3.74 -5.55
C ASP A 91 3.75 3.22 -4.38
N ASN A 92 4.05 1.93 -4.36
CA ASN A 92 4.90 1.30 -3.33
C ASN A 92 6.28 1.96 -3.23
N LEU A 93 6.84 2.34 -4.38
CA LEU A 93 8.10 3.08 -4.44
C LEU A 93 7.97 4.48 -3.83
N ALA A 94 6.85 5.17 -4.08
CA ALA A 94 6.59 6.49 -3.53
C ALA A 94 6.47 6.42 -2.00
N ASP A 95 5.76 5.43 -1.46
CA ASP A 95 5.57 5.23 -0.01
C ASP A 95 6.91 4.99 0.70
N ILE A 96 7.74 4.09 0.17
CA ILE A 96 9.09 3.87 0.68
C ILE A 96 9.91 5.17 0.65
N LEU A 97 9.85 5.93 -0.43
CA LEU A 97 10.64 7.15 -0.60
C LEU A 97 10.15 8.28 0.31
N GLN A 98 8.87 8.35 0.65
CA GLN A 98 8.32 9.34 1.58
C GLN A 98 8.86 9.17 3.01
N GLN A 99 9.20 7.96 3.42
CA GLN A 99 9.80 7.68 4.73
C GLN A 99 11.28 8.11 4.83
N LEU A 100 11.95 8.35 3.69
CA LEU A 100 13.35 8.76 3.67
C LEU A 100 13.56 10.23 4.06
N PRO A 101 14.69 10.57 4.69
CA PRO A 101 15.07 11.97 4.87
C PRO A 101 15.14 12.70 3.52
N LYS A 102 14.65 13.96 3.45
CA LYS A 102 14.59 14.75 2.21
C LYS A 102 15.92 14.86 1.43
N THR A 103 17.04 14.69 2.08
CA THR A 103 18.38 14.68 1.45
C THR A 103 18.65 13.38 0.73
N VAL A 104 18.28 12.26 1.33
CA VAL A 104 18.41 10.91 0.76
C VAL A 104 17.41 10.75 -0.40
N LEU A 105 16.14 11.10 -0.19
CA LEU A 105 15.12 11.11 -1.22
C LEU A 105 15.60 11.81 -2.51
N ARG A 106 16.15 13.04 -2.39
CA ARG A 106 16.63 13.77 -3.57
C ARG A 106 17.81 13.09 -4.26
N GLU A 107 18.66 12.42 -3.52
CA GLU A 107 19.81 11.70 -4.08
C GLU A 107 19.36 10.42 -4.79
N VAL A 108 18.40 9.67 -4.23
CA VAL A 108 17.78 8.50 -4.88
C VAL A 108 17.12 8.95 -6.20
N LEU A 109 16.22 9.92 -6.17
CA LEU A 109 15.55 10.44 -7.37
C LEU A 109 16.55 10.93 -8.44
N HIS A 110 17.69 11.51 -8.03
CA HIS A 110 18.70 11.97 -8.98
C HIS A 110 19.45 10.83 -9.68
N ARG A 111 19.58 9.67 -9.01
CA ARG A 111 20.25 8.49 -9.55
C ARG A 111 19.34 7.55 -10.35
N MET A 112 18.02 7.65 -10.15
CA MET A 112 17.05 6.93 -10.95
C MET A 112 17.10 7.34 -12.41
N ASP A 113 16.65 6.48 -13.31
CA ASP A 113 16.46 6.87 -14.70
C ASP A 113 15.39 7.96 -14.83
N GLN A 114 15.36 8.62 -15.97
CA GLN A 114 14.49 9.79 -16.15
C GLN A 114 13.00 9.40 -16.14
N GLN A 115 12.65 8.24 -16.69
CA GLN A 115 11.26 7.82 -16.84
C GLN A 115 10.65 7.44 -15.49
N ASP A 116 11.35 6.64 -14.70
CA ASP A 116 10.89 6.22 -13.38
C ASP A 116 10.85 7.39 -12.39
N ARG A 117 11.85 8.26 -12.46
CA ARG A 117 11.84 9.50 -11.67
C ARG A 117 10.61 10.37 -11.95
N GLU A 118 10.29 10.62 -13.22
CA GLU A 118 9.10 11.43 -13.60
C GLU A 118 7.81 10.78 -13.06
N ARG A 119 7.68 9.47 -13.17
CA ARG A 119 6.52 8.71 -12.65
C ARG A 119 6.37 8.86 -11.13
N VAL A 120 7.45 8.66 -10.40
CA VAL A 120 7.45 8.77 -8.93
C VAL A 120 7.23 10.21 -8.47
N GLU A 121 7.87 11.19 -9.11
CA GLU A 121 7.65 12.60 -8.83
C GLU A 121 6.18 13.01 -9.02
N ASP A 122 5.47 12.41 -9.97
CA ASP A 122 4.04 12.64 -10.18
C ASP A 122 3.19 12.13 -9.01
N VAL A 123 3.51 10.97 -8.44
CA VAL A 123 2.83 10.41 -7.24
C VAL A 123 3.19 11.22 -6.00
N LEU A 124 4.47 11.52 -5.78
CA LEU A 124 4.97 12.29 -4.62
C LEU A 124 4.39 13.72 -4.51
N GLN A 125 3.68 14.21 -5.52
CA GLN A 125 2.96 15.49 -5.46
C GLN A 125 1.68 15.38 -4.63
N TYR A 126 1.15 14.18 -4.43
CA TYR A 126 -0.09 13.91 -3.70
C TYR A 126 0.22 13.41 -2.29
N PRO A 127 -0.62 13.73 -1.31
CA PRO A 127 -0.54 13.09 0.01
C PRO A 127 -0.81 11.58 -0.09
N GLU A 128 -0.16 10.81 0.76
CA GLU A 128 -0.24 9.35 0.83
C GLU A 128 -1.69 8.85 1.04
N ASP A 129 -2.46 9.55 1.87
CA ASP A 129 -3.86 9.27 2.20
C ASP A 129 -4.87 9.72 1.12
N THR A 130 -4.42 9.83 -0.15
CA THR A 130 -5.27 10.24 -1.28
C THR A 130 -5.17 9.28 -2.46
N ALA A 131 -6.17 9.31 -3.34
CA ALA A 131 -6.16 8.55 -4.59
C ALA A 131 -4.91 8.79 -5.45
N GLY A 132 -4.33 9.98 -5.36
CA GLY A 132 -3.09 10.33 -6.05
C GLY A 132 -1.86 9.70 -5.41
N GLY A 133 -1.86 9.47 -4.09
CA GLY A 133 -0.82 8.72 -3.37
C GLY A 133 -0.91 7.22 -3.67
N LEU A 134 -2.11 6.66 -3.65
CA LEU A 134 -2.37 5.24 -3.92
C LEU A 134 -2.25 4.83 -5.39
N MET A 135 -2.05 5.76 -6.33
CA MET A 135 -2.12 5.43 -7.75
C MET A 135 -0.82 4.85 -8.28
N ASN A 136 -0.92 3.75 -9.01
CA ASN A 136 0.12 3.27 -9.89
C ASN A 136 0.05 4.01 -11.24
N THR A 137 1.17 4.55 -11.71
CA THR A 137 1.24 5.31 -12.97
C THR A 137 1.47 4.41 -14.20
N ASP A 138 1.69 3.12 -14.01
CA ASP A 138 1.84 2.17 -15.10
C ASP A 138 0.47 1.76 -15.65
N ILE A 139 0.02 2.51 -16.66
CA ILE A 139 -1.29 2.35 -17.27
C ILE A 139 -1.20 2.07 -18.76
N ILE A 140 -2.10 1.24 -19.25
CA ILE A 140 -2.30 1.06 -20.68
C ILE A 140 -3.48 1.91 -21.14
N SER A 141 -3.22 2.84 -22.05
CA SER A 141 -4.25 3.69 -22.62
C SER A 141 -4.30 3.59 -24.15
N VAL A 142 -5.51 3.70 -24.69
CA VAL A 142 -5.77 3.64 -26.13
C VAL A 142 -6.70 4.76 -26.59
N ARG A 143 -6.74 4.99 -27.91
CA ARG A 143 -7.64 5.96 -28.52
C ARG A 143 -8.96 5.32 -28.96
N PRO A 144 -10.08 6.05 -28.96
CA PRO A 144 -11.39 5.50 -29.32
C PRO A 144 -11.54 5.20 -30.83
N ASP A 145 -10.69 5.76 -31.66
CA ASP A 145 -10.73 5.70 -33.13
C ASP A 145 -9.85 4.59 -33.73
N ILE A 146 -9.33 3.68 -32.90
CA ILE A 146 -8.57 2.50 -33.36
C ILE A 146 -9.40 1.22 -33.25
N THR A 147 -9.07 0.21 -34.06
CA THR A 147 -9.78 -1.07 -34.04
C THR A 147 -9.28 -2.00 -32.92
N VAL A 148 -10.13 -2.92 -32.47
CA VAL A 148 -9.82 -3.97 -31.52
C VAL A 148 -8.58 -4.77 -31.96
N ASP A 149 -8.46 -5.12 -33.26
CA ASP A 149 -7.26 -5.79 -33.78
C ASP A 149 -5.98 -4.98 -33.56
N THR A 150 -6.06 -3.66 -33.71
CA THR A 150 -4.93 -2.76 -33.45
C THR A 150 -4.54 -2.77 -31.97
N VAL A 151 -5.52 -2.75 -31.06
CA VAL A 151 -5.28 -2.84 -29.61
C VAL A 151 -4.62 -4.18 -29.28
N LEU A 152 -5.17 -5.29 -29.77
CA LEU A 152 -4.59 -6.62 -29.53
C LEU A 152 -3.15 -6.75 -30.04
N ARG A 153 -2.85 -6.16 -31.19
CA ARG A 153 -1.46 -6.13 -31.71
C ARG A 153 -0.55 -5.23 -30.89
N TYR A 154 -1.06 -4.14 -30.33
CA TYR A 154 -0.32 -3.28 -29.43
C TYR A 154 0.02 -4.01 -28.14
N LEU A 155 -0.96 -4.63 -27.47
CA LEU A 155 -0.75 -5.38 -26.23
C LEU A 155 0.27 -6.51 -26.38
N ARG A 156 0.24 -7.24 -27.52
CA ARG A 156 1.20 -8.34 -27.80
C ARG A 156 2.64 -7.89 -28.04
N ARG A 157 2.92 -6.59 -28.08
CA ARG A 157 4.28 -6.05 -28.16
C ARG A 157 4.92 -5.79 -26.81
N HIS A 158 4.13 -5.77 -25.76
CA HIS A 158 4.64 -5.71 -24.40
C HIS A 158 5.07 -7.11 -24.01
N ASP A 159 6.23 -7.23 -23.40
CA ASP A 159 6.75 -8.49 -22.89
C ASP A 159 5.91 -8.93 -21.68
N GLU A 160 5.50 -7.96 -20.84
CA GLU A 160 4.63 -8.15 -19.70
C GLU A 160 3.54 -7.06 -19.66
N MET A 161 2.42 -7.38 -19.06
CA MET A 161 1.32 -6.45 -18.80
C MET A 161 1.42 -6.03 -17.34
N PRO A 162 1.07 -4.78 -16.99
CA PRO A 162 0.96 -4.39 -15.58
C PRO A 162 0.04 -5.34 -14.83
N ASP A 163 0.42 -5.70 -13.60
CA ASP A 163 -0.34 -6.62 -12.77
C ASP A 163 -1.79 -6.15 -12.58
N THR A 164 -2.69 -7.07 -12.30
CA THR A 164 -4.12 -6.77 -12.08
C THR A 164 -4.79 -5.96 -13.19
N THR A 165 -4.30 -6.09 -14.47
CA THR A 165 -4.88 -5.39 -15.62
C THR A 165 -6.17 -6.09 -16.09
N ASP A 166 -7.33 -5.53 -15.78
CA ASP A 166 -8.67 -5.98 -16.19
C ASP A 166 -9.30 -5.09 -17.26
N ASN A 167 -8.88 -3.84 -17.33
CA ASN A 167 -9.37 -2.81 -18.23
C ASN A 167 -8.23 -2.07 -18.94
N ILE A 168 -8.53 -1.54 -20.14
CA ILE A 168 -7.68 -0.62 -20.88
C ILE A 168 -8.38 0.75 -20.87
N PHE A 169 -7.66 1.80 -20.51
CA PHE A 169 -8.23 3.14 -20.41
C PHE A 169 -8.34 3.81 -21.78
N VAL A 170 -9.51 4.38 -22.05
CA VAL A 170 -9.74 5.08 -23.32
C VAL A 170 -9.62 6.58 -23.08
N VAL A 171 -8.73 7.20 -23.86
CA VAL A 171 -8.38 8.62 -23.69
C VAL A 171 -8.43 9.40 -25.01
N THR A 172 -8.69 10.69 -24.92
CA THR A 172 -8.60 11.61 -26.06
C THR A 172 -7.14 11.90 -26.42
N ARG A 173 -6.90 12.61 -27.54
CA ARG A 173 -5.56 13.07 -27.94
C ARG A 173 -4.89 14.02 -26.95
N LYS A 174 -5.62 14.51 -25.94
CA LYS A 174 -5.11 15.36 -24.85
C LYS A 174 -5.03 14.59 -23.53
N ASP A 175 -5.02 13.28 -23.59
CA ASP A 175 -4.97 12.33 -22.47
C ASP A 175 -6.11 12.50 -21.46
N ARG A 176 -7.26 13.07 -21.88
CA ARG A 176 -8.47 13.09 -21.06
C ARG A 176 -9.14 11.75 -21.12
N TYR A 177 -9.46 11.22 -19.93
CA TYR A 177 -10.24 10.00 -19.79
C TYR A 177 -11.65 10.16 -20.36
N ILE A 178 -12.12 9.16 -21.10
CA ILE A 178 -13.47 9.14 -21.71
C ILE A 178 -14.18 7.80 -21.54
N GLY A 179 -13.57 6.82 -20.92
CA GLY A 179 -14.15 5.51 -20.65
C GLY A 179 -13.08 4.42 -20.56
N LEU A 180 -13.52 3.21 -20.34
CA LEU A 180 -12.66 2.04 -20.28
C LEU A 180 -13.09 0.94 -21.26
N LEU A 181 -12.15 0.10 -21.65
CA LEU A 181 -12.38 -1.06 -22.47
C LEU A 181 -12.07 -2.33 -21.68
N PRO A 182 -13.08 -3.05 -21.16
CA PRO A 182 -12.87 -4.29 -20.44
C PRO A 182 -12.16 -5.32 -21.37
N ILE A 183 -11.08 -5.93 -20.86
CA ILE A 183 -10.33 -6.95 -21.63
C ILE A 183 -11.23 -8.11 -22.00
N THR A 184 -12.12 -8.51 -21.10
CA THR A 184 -13.09 -9.59 -21.35
C THR A 184 -14.03 -9.29 -22.52
N LYS A 185 -14.49 -8.03 -22.65
CA LYS A 185 -15.34 -7.58 -23.73
C LYS A 185 -14.55 -7.48 -25.05
N MET A 186 -13.34 -6.97 -24.98
CA MET A 186 -12.44 -6.88 -26.13
C MET A 186 -12.15 -8.25 -26.77
N LEU A 187 -11.89 -9.27 -25.95
CA LEU A 187 -11.53 -10.62 -26.40
C LEU A 187 -12.65 -11.33 -27.18
N VAL A 188 -13.92 -11.00 -26.90
CA VAL A 188 -15.10 -11.63 -27.55
C VAL A 188 -15.70 -10.75 -28.64
N SER A 189 -15.19 -9.53 -28.85
CA SER A 189 -15.67 -8.59 -29.86
C SER A 189 -15.05 -8.84 -31.25
N ASP A 190 -15.75 -8.38 -32.30
CA ASP A 190 -15.21 -8.43 -33.66
C ASP A 190 -13.93 -7.55 -33.75
N PRO A 191 -12.81 -8.09 -34.23
CA PRO A 191 -11.55 -7.38 -34.37
C PRO A 191 -11.61 -6.08 -35.22
N HIS A 192 -12.60 -5.95 -36.10
CA HIS A 192 -12.77 -4.80 -36.98
C HIS A 192 -13.54 -3.64 -36.33
N LEU A 193 -14.21 -3.87 -35.19
CA LEU A 193 -14.90 -2.79 -34.46
C LEU A 193 -13.89 -1.78 -33.91
N GLU A 194 -14.30 -0.51 -33.88
CA GLU A 194 -13.54 0.51 -33.21
C GLU A 194 -13.77 0.48 -31.69
N VAL A 195 -12.77 0.89 -30.91
CA VAL A 195 -12.84 0.90 -29.43
C VAL A 195 -14.07 1.67 -28.95
N ARG A 196 -14.44 2.80 -29.59
CA ARG A 196 -15.62 3.59 -29.23
C ARG A 196 -16.95 2.83 -29.31
N GLU A 197 -17.03 1.76 -30.09
CA GLU A 197 -18.26 0.98 -30.28
C GLU A 197 -18.47 -0.04 -29.15
N ILE A 198 -17.39 -0.39 -28.46
CA ILE A 198 -17.41 -1.42 -27.41
C ILE A 198 -16.94 -0.94 -26.04
N MET A 199 -16.34 0.26 -25.93
CA MET A 199 -15.91 0.82 -24.64
C MET A 199 -17.12 1.08 -23.72
N ASP A 200 -16.83 1.14 -22.43
CA ASP A 200 -17.78 1.61 -21.42
C ASP A 200 -17.50 3.09 -21.15
N THR A 201 -18.52 3.93 -21.34
CA THR A 201 -18.46 5.37 -21.10
C THR A 201 -19.14 5.81 -19.79
N GLU A 202 -19.77 4.87 -19.10
CA GLU A 202 -20.48 5.13 -17.84
C GLU A 202 -19.55 4.97 -16.61
N SER A 203 -18.38 4.37 -16.82
CA SER A 203 -17.40 4.20 -15.75
C SER A 203 -16.80 5.55 -15.34
N GLU A 204 -17.00 5.87 -14.08
CA GLU A 204 -16.47 7.09 -13.46
C GLU A 204 -14.97 6.99 -13.18
N ALA A 205 -14.26 8.12 -13.23
CA ALA A 205 -12.86 8.21 -12.83
C ALA A 205 -12.76 8.83 -11.43
N ILE A 206 -11.77 8.40 -10.68
CA ILE A 206 -11.48 8.89 -9.34
C ILE A 206 -10.63 10.16 -9.45
N ASN A 207 -10.98 11.21 -8.69
CA ASN A 207 -10.15 12.40 -8.59
C ASN A 207 -8.95 12.13 -7.70
N ALA A 208 -7.75 12.56 -8.13
CA ALA A 208 -6.51 12.34 -7.38
C ALA A 208 -6.50 12.95 -5.96
N ASP A 209 -7.29 13.98 -5.70
CA ASP A 209 -7.40 14.59 -4.36
C ASP A 209 -8.41 13.87 -3.44
N LEU A 210 -9.05 12.79 -3.87
CA LEU A 210 -10.02 12.04 -3.07
C LEU A 210 -9.30 11.24 -1.99
N HIS A 211 -9.83 11.25 -0.78
CA HIS A 211 -9.25 10.50 0.34
C HIS A 211 -9.37 8.98 0.12
N ASP A 212 -8.39 8.23 0.54
CA ASP A 212 -8.26 6.77 0.39
C ASP A 212 -9.47 5.99 0.91
N SER A 213 -9.99 6.34 2.09
CA SER A 213 -11.21 5.72 2.64
C SER A 213 -12.46 5.95 1.78
N GLU A 214 -12.55 7.09 1.07
CA GLU A 214 -13.61 7.33 0.09
C GLU A 214 -13.38 6.51 -1.19
N VAL A 215 -12.11 6.33 -1.60
CA VAL A 215 -11.72 5.42 -2.69
C VAL A 215 -12.15 3.99 -2.37
N ALA A 216 -11.84 3.50 -1.17
CA ALA A 216 -12.24 2.17 -0.73
C ALA A 216 -13.77 1.97 -0.78
N ASN A 217 -14.54 2.96 -0.34
CA ASN A 217 -16.00 2.93 -0.45
C ASN A 217 -16.51 2.90 -1.90
N LEU A 218 -15.82 3.53 -2.85
CA LEU A 218 -16.17 3.48 -4.27
C LEU A 218 -15.92 2.08 -4.84
N PHE A 219 -14.76 1.50 -4.55
CA PHE A 219 -14.45 0.14 -4.98
C PHE A 219 -15.44 -0.88 -4.45
N GLU A 220 -15.80 -0.83 -3.16
CA GLU A 220 -16.82 -1.71 -2.56
C GLU A 220 -18.19 -1.53 -3.23
N ARG A 221 -18.60 -0.29 -3.51
CA ARG A 221 -19.91 0.00 -4.08
C ARG A 221 -20.07 -0.43 -5.53
N HIS A 222 -18.99 -0.38 -6.29
CA HIS A 222 -19.00 -0.64 -7.73
C HIS A 222 -18.39 -1.99 -8.12
N ASP A 223 -17.90 -2.77 -7.17
CA ASP A 223 -17.19 -4.05 -7.38
C ASP A 223 -16.01 -3.90 -8.37
N TRP A 224 -15.27 -2.79 -8.25
CA TRP A 224 -14.15 -2.52 -9.15
C TRP A 224 -12.94 -3.41 -8.83
N VAL A 225 -12.23 -3.83 -9.87
CA VAL A 225 -10.91 -4.46 -9.79
C VAL A 225 -9.81 -3.44 -10.00
N SER A 226 -10.03 -2.50 -10.92
CA SER A 226 -9.18 -1.33 -11.11
C SER A 226 -10.02 -0.10 -11.47
N ALA A 227 -9.52 1.09 -11.14
CA ALA A 227 -10.18 2.35 -11.45
C ALA A 227 -9.18 3.41 -11.93
N PRO A 228 -9.53 4.24 -12.93
CA PRO A 228 -8.67 5.30 -13.41
C PRO A 228 -8.64 6.49 -12.44
N VAL A 229 -7.45 7.04 -12.22
CA VAL A 229 -7.24 8.27 -11.46
C VAL A 229 -7.02 9.42 -12.41
N VAL A 230 -7.70 10.54 -12.17
CA VAL A 230 -7.63 11.72 -13.01
C VAL A 230 -7.37 12.99 -12.19
N ASN A 231 -6.74 13.98 -12.82
CA ASN A 231 -6.63 15.31 -12.24
C ASN A 231 -7.93 16.14 -12.45
N LYS A 232 -7.94 17.38 -11.93
CA LYS A 232 -9.08 18.31 -12.03
C LYS A 232 -9.50 18.65 -13.47
N GLU A 233 -8.60 18.51 -14.44
CA GLU A 233 -8.87 18.70 -15.86
C GLU A 233 -9.42 17.44 -16.54
N GLY A 234 -9.52 16.31 -15.82
CA GLY A 234 -9.95 15.02 -16.31
C GLY A 234 -8.88 14.29 -17.14
N ARG A 235 -7.60 14.66 -17.02
CA ARG A 235 -6.49 13.88 -17.61
C ARG A 235 -6.20 12.69 -16.73
N ILE A 236 -5.98 11.54 -17.36
CA ILE A 236 -5.57 10.34 -16.66
C ILE A 236 -4.15 10.51 -16.12
N LEU A 237 -3.97 10.14 -14.85
CA LEU A 237 -2.69 10.17 -14.14
C LEU A 237 -2.17 8.76 -13.90
N GLY A 238 -3.05 7.87 -13.47
CA GLY A 238 -2.72 6.51 -13.08
C GLY A 238 -3.98 5.67 -12.91
N ARG A 239 -3.83 4.57 -12.21
CA ARG A 239 -4.92 3.67 -11.79
C ARG A 239 -4.70 3.27 -10.34
N ILE A 240 -5.76 2.91 -9.67
CA ILE A 240 -5.74 2.21 -8.37
C ILE A 240 -6.26 0.81 -8.61
N THR A 241 -5.71 -0.19 -7.96
CA THR A 241 -6.14 -1.58 -8.05
C THR A 241 -6.74 -2.06 -6.74
N ILE A 242 -7.43 -3.19 -6.77
CA ILE A 242 -8.17 -3.69 -5.59
C ILE A 242 -7.25 -4.14 -4.45
N ASP A 243 -6.03 -4.57 -4.74
CA ASP A 243 -5.01 -4.95 -3.77
C ASP A 243 -4.65 -3.77 -2.87
N ASP A 244 -4.34 -2.59 -3.42
CA ASP A 244 -4.05 -1.36 -2.67
C ASP A 244 -5.25 -0.96 -1.80
N VAL A 245 -6.45 -1.06 -2.37
CA VAL A 245 -7.70 -0.76 -1.64
C VAL A 245 -7.94 -1.72 -0.47
N VAL A 246 -7.56 -3.00 -0.61
CA VAL A 246 -7.65 -3.98 0.48
C VAL A 246 -6.70 -3.60 1.61
N ASP A 247 -5.51 -3.09 1.30
CA ASP A 247 -4.56 -2.63 2.31
C ASP A 247 -5.09 -1.40 3.04
N VAL A 248 -5.67 -0.41 2.35
CA VAL A 248 -6.36 0.73 2.97
C VAL A 248 -7.48 0.28 3.92
N ILE A 249 -8.33 -0.67 3.49
CA ILE A 249 -9.43 -1.19 4.33
C ILE A 249 -8.88 -1.88 5.59
N ARG A 250 -7.79 -2.62 5.45
CA ARG A 250 -7.13 -3.31 6.56
C ARG A 250 -6.52 -2.31 7.54
N GLU A 251 -5.80 -1.32 7.06
CA GLU A 251 -5.22 -0.25 7.88
C GLU A 251 -6.29 0.52 8.64
N ASP A 252 -7.37 0.95 7.98
CA ASP A 252 -8.50 1.61 8.64
C ASP A 252 -9.14 0.75 9.75
N ALA A 253 -9.24 -0.56 9.53
CA ALA A 253 -9.78 -1.49 10.51
C ALA A 253 -8.83 -1.66 11.71
N ASP A 254 -7.54 -1.83 11.46
CA ASP A 254 -6.51 -1.97 12.47
C ASP A 254 -6.34 -0.67 13.27
N HIS A 255 -6.33 0.49 12.61
CA HIS A 255 -6.38 1.81 13.24
C HIS A 255 -7.57 1.97 14.19
N SER A 256 -8.74 1.55 13.76
CA SER A 256 -9.94 1.65 14.57
C SER A 256 -9.87 0.77 15.82
N LEU A 257 -9.37 -0.46 15.70
CA LEU A 257 -9.20 -1.40 16.81
C LEU A 257 -8.11 -0.92 17.78
N MET A 258 -6.96 -0.50 17.29
CA MET A 258 -5.83 -0.07 18.11
C MET A 258 -6.12 1.23 18.86
N ARG A 259 -6.82 2.19 18.23
CA ARG A 259 -7.29 3.42 18.88
C ARG A 259 -8.21 3.13 20.06
N MET A 260 -9.10 2.14 19.95
CA MET A 260 -9.96 1.71 21.06
C MET A 260 -9.15 1.15 22.24
N ALA A 261 -8.01 0.50 21.96
CA ALA A 261 -7.10 -0.04 22.96
C ALA A 261 -6.02 0.98 23.43
N GLY A 262 -5.93 2.16 22.80
CA GLY A 262 -4.87 3.15 23.04
C GLY A 262 -3.49 2.66 22.59
N LEU A 263 -3.45 1.83 21.58
CA LEU A 263 -2.25 1.28 20.93
C LEU A 263 -2.03 1.96 19.58
N ASP A 264 -0.81 1.83 19.07
CA ASP A 264 -0.41 2.23 17.73
C ASP A 264 -0.15 0.94 16.95
N GLU A 265 -0.66 0.80 15.74
CA GLU A 265 -0.53 -0.42 14.94
C GLU A 265 0.87 -0.58 14.35
N ASP A 266 1.54 0.54 14.04
CA ASP A 266 2.88 0.56 13.45
C ASP A 266 3.98 0.26 14.47
N GLU A 267 3.62 -0.01 15.74
CA GLU A 267 4.59 -0.25 16.78
C GLU A 267 5.16 -1.67 16.72
N ASP A 268 6.47 -1.79 16.50
CA ASP A 268 7.17 -3.08 16.56
C ASP A 268 6.86 -3.82 17.87
N THR A 269 6.41 -5.06 17.77
CA THR A 269 6.12 -5.96 18.92
C THR A 269 7.33 -6.08 19.87
N PHE A 270 8.53 -5.92 19.38
CA PHE A 270 9.79 -5.96 20.13
C PHE A 270 10.34 -4.56 20.47
N ALA A 271 9.57 -3.50 20.28
CA ALA A 271 9.98 -2.14 20.61
C ALA A 271 10.42 -2.00 22.07
N PRO A 272 11.38 -1.11 22.38
CA PRO A 272 11.85 -0.90 23.75
C PRO A 272 10.71 -0.52 24.69
N VAL A 273 10.55 -1.28 25.78
CA VAL A 273 9.46 -1.15 26.78
C VAL A 273 9.25 0.30 27.25
N LEU A 274 10.31 1.09 27.29
CA LEU A 274 10.23 2.51 27.71
C LEU A 274 9.49 3.39 26.70
N LYS A 275 9.64 3.13 25.38
CA LYS A 275 8.93 3.89 24.30
C LYS A 275 7.43 3.61 24.41
N THR A 276 7.06 2.33 24.41
CA THR A 276 5.68 1.84 24.53
C THR A 276 5.02 2.25 25.84
N SER A 277 5.72 2.12 26.98
CA SER A 277 5.18 2.50 28.31
C SER A 277 4.86 3.99 28.41
N LYS A 278 5.64 4.87 27.81
CA LYS A 278 5.41 6.32 27.84
C LYS A 278 4.13 6.70 27.09
N ARG A 279 3.88 6.13 25.91
CA ARG A 279 2.64 6.34 25.14
C ARG A 279 1.42 5.84 25.92
N ARG A 280 1.48 4.60 26.42
CA ARG A 280 0.41 4.00 27.25
C ARG A 280 0.13 4.78 28.52
N ALA A 281 1.15 5.32 29.17
CA ALA A 281 0.98 6.12 30.39
C ALA A 281 0.16 7.40 30.15
N VAL A 282 0.34 8.06 29.01
CA VAL A 282 -0.45 9.25 28.63
C VAL A 282 -1.91 8.88 28.43
N TRP A 283 -2.19 7.84 27.64
CA TRP A 283 -3.56 7.37 27.38
C TRP A 283 -4.27 6.92 28.65
N LEU A 284 -3.60 6.08 29.49
CA LEU A 284 -4.13 5.65 30.78
C LEU A 284 -4.35 6.82 31.74
N GLY A 285 -3.46 7.83 31.70
CA GLY A 285 -3.59 9.05 32.50
C GLY A 285 -4.84 9.86 32.13
N ILE A 286 -5.12 10.01 30.83
CA ILE A 286 -6.33 10.69 30.37
C ILE A 286 -7.57 9.90 30.77
N ASN A 287 -7.59 8.57 30.59
CA ASN A 287 -8.72 7.74 30.99
C ASN A 287 -8.95 7.77 32.51
N LEU A 288 -7.88 7.75 33.31
CA LEU A 288 -7.98 7.87 34.75
C LEU A 288 -8.56 9.25 35.17
N LEU A 289 -8.12 10.32 34.50
CA LEU A 289 -8.61 11.66 34.75
C LEU A 289 -10.11 11.79 34.41
N THR A 290 -10.55 11.24 33.31
CA THR A 290 -11.97 11.23 32.91
C THR A 290 -12.81 10.40 33.85
N ALA A 291 -12.32 9.23 34.32
CA ALA A 291 -12.99 8.41 35.31
C ALA A 291 -13.13 9.14 36.66
N LEU A 292 -12.08 9.81 37.12
CA LEU A 292 -12.10 10.62 38.36
C LEU A 292 -13.08 11.78 38.22
N LEU A 293 -13.12 12.45 37.07
CA LEU A 293 -14.03 13.56 36.82
C LEU A 293 -15.48 13.09 36.77
N ALA A 294 -15.75 11.94 36.16
CA ALA A 294 -17.07 11.32 36.17
C ALA A 294 -17.51 10.95 37.60
N SER A 295 -16.62 10.31 38.37
CA SER A 295 -16.89 9.98 39.79
C SER A 295 -17.17 11.22 40.63
N PHE A 296 -16.39 12.30 40.42
CA PHE A 296 -16.61 13.57 41.09
C PHE A 296 -17.97 14.19 40.74
N MET A 297 -18.34 14.18 39.46
CA MET A 297 -19.65 14.67 39.00
C MET A 297 -20.81 13.85 39.60
N ILE A 298 -20.69 12.53 39.63
CA ILE A 298 -21.70 11.64 40.24
C ILE A 298 -21.80 11.96 41.76
N GLY A 299 -20.67 12.14 42.44
CA GLY A 299 -20.66 12.50 43.84
C GLY A 299 -21.35 13.84 44.16
N LEU A 300 -21.24 14.85 43.29
CA LEU A 300 -21.92 16.14 43.42
C LEU A 300 -23.46 16.03 43.37
N PHE A 301 -23.96 15.05 42.66
CA PHE A 301 -25.41 14.81 42.46
C PHE A 301 -25.94 13.65 43.31
N GLN A 302 -25.16 13.06 44.18
CA GLN A 302 -25.51 11.88 44.97
C GLN A 302 -26.80 12.10 45.78
N ASP A 303 -26.90 13.21 46.50
CA ASP A 303 -28.08 13.55 47.29
C ASP A 303 -29.36 13.68 46.43
N THR A 304 -29.21 14.18 45.21
CA THR A 304 -30.32 14.32 44.27
C THR A 304 -30.77 12.97 43.71
N ILE A 305 -29.79 12.10 43.45
CA ILE A 305 -30.05 10.73 42.93
C ILE A 305 -30.75 9.89 44.01
N GLU A 306 -30.29 9.99 45.27
CA GLU A 306 -30.92 9.28 46.40
C GLU A 306 -32.37 9.73 46.64
N GLN A 307 -32.65 11.02 46.50
CA GLN A 307 -34.03 11.55 46.60
C GLN A 307 -34.96 11.05 45.51
N VAL A 308 -34.44 10.89 44.29
CA VAL A 308 -35.25 10.41 43.11
C VAL A 308 -35.48 8.90 43.18
N VAL A 309 -34.49 8.13 43.67
CA VAL A 309 -34.61 6.66 43.81
C VAL A 309 -35.49 6.28 45.00
N ALA A 310 -35.67 7.15 46.00
CA ALA A 310 -36.50 6.91 47.18
C ALA A 310 -38.02 7.25 46.97
N LEU A 311 -38.38 7.76 45.78
CA LEU A 311 -39.74 8.00 45.32
C LEU A 311 -40.25 6.86 44.45
#